data_f58701d205504d5b38cb80632809561a
#
_entry.id   f58701d205504d5b38cb80632809561a
#
_cell.length_a   1.000
_cell.length_b   1.000
_cell.length_c   1.000
_cell.angle_alpha   90.00
_cell.angle_beta   90.00
_cell.angle_gamma   90.00
#
_symmetry.space_group_name_H-M   'P 1'
#
loop_
_entity.id
_entity.type
_entity.pdbx_description
1 polymer ?
#
loop_
_entity_poly.entity_id
_entity_poly.type
_entity_poly.pdbx_seq_one_letter_code
_entity_poly.pdbx_strand_id
1 'polypeptide(L)'
;LSSSAYLEIKPIRDLIFRSQFSIDLDTRISNTFAPDFVIDAAHEFQTNNKFTRNKPTYRNWSLQNTLTYLKTFANKHNFSFMVGNTLEEWNSTTLWGSYEKMPNNSDNLHELDAGTVNPQTGGNSSTTSILSYLGRLTYNYNDKYYLTATYRVDGSSKFLSKNKWASFPSASIAWRMSNEPFMESIK
;
A
#
# COMPACT_ATOMS: atom_id res chain seq x y z
N LEU A 1 3.82 11.15 -6.21
CA LEU A 1 3.67 10.63 -7.59
C LEU A 1 3.23 9.19 -7.53
N SER A 2 2.09 8.87 -8.19
CA SER A 2 1.56 7.52 -8.31
C SER A 2 1.44 7.18 -9.80
N SER A 3 1.93 6.01 -10.21
CA SER A 3 1.90 5.58 -11.60
C SER A 3 1.72 4.06 -11.69
N SER A 4 1.00 3.61 -12.71
CA SER A 4 0.87 2.19 -13.01
C SER A 4 0.85 1.93 -14.51
N ALA A 5 1.38 0.77 -14.92
CA ALA A 5 1.32 0.25 -16.28
C ALA A 5 0.97 -1.23 -16.24
N TYR A 6 0.27 -1.72 -17.26
CA TYR A 6 -0.01 -3.13 -17.37
C TYR A 6 0.13 -3.63 -18.81
N LEU A 7 0.40 -4.92 -18.92
CA LEU A 7 0.38 -5.68 -20.16
C LEU A 7 -0.68 -6.77 -20.04
N GLU A 8 -1.58 -6.85 -20.99
CA GLU A 8 -2.56 -7.92 -21.09
C GLU A 8 -2.39 -8.69 -22.41
N ILE A 9 -2.32 -10.00 -22.32
CA ILE A 9 -2.16 -10.90 -23.47
C ILE A 9 -3.23 -11.98 -23.40
N LYS A 10 -3.86 -12.26 -24.53
CA LYS A 10 -4.83 -13.35 -24.71
C LYS A 10 -4.24 -14.41 -25.65
N PRO A 11 -3.41 -15.34 -25.14
CA PRO A 11 -2.72 -16.31 -25.98
C PRO A 11 -3.70 -17.27 -26.69
N ILE A 12 -4.83 -17.53 -26.03
CA ILE A 12 -5.97 -18.27 -26.62
C ILE A 12 -7.28 -17.60 -26.17
N ARG A 13 -8.39 -17.90 -26.84
CA ARG A 13 -9.68 -17.22 -26.69
C ARG A 13 -10.18 -17.09 -25.25
N ASP A 14 -9.98 -18.11 -24.42
CA ASP A 14 -10.55 -18.22 -23.08
C ASP A 14 -9.49 -17.95 -21.97
N LEU A 15 -8.25 -17.58 -22.33
CA LEU A 15 -7.15 -17.40 -21.41
C LEU A 15 -6.60 -15.97 -21.47
N ILE A 16 -6.53 -15.32 -20.31
CA ILE A 16 -6.04 -13.95 -20.18
C ILE A 16 -4.89 -13.93 -19.21
N PHE A 17 -3.71 -13.52 -19.67
CA PHE A 17 -2.57 -13.19 -18.82
C PHE A 17 -2.48 -11.68 -18.68
N ARG A 18 -2.36 -11.19 -17.44
CA ARG A 18 -2.13 -9.78 -17.15
C ARG A 18 -0.97 -9.63 -16.17
N SER A 19 -0.04 -8.77 -16.51
CA SER A 19 1.05 -8.31 -15.65
C SER A 19 0.90 -6.82 -15.44
N GLN A 20 0.87 -6.38 -14.18
CA GLN A 20 0.72 -4.97 -13.80
C GLN A 20 1.84 -4.57 -12.85
N PHE A 21 2.52 -3.49 -13.16
CA PHE A 21 3.49 -2.83 -12.30
C PHE A 21 2.91 -1.50 -11.83
N SER A 22 3.07 -1.21 -10.54
CA SER A 22 2.65 0.06 -9.93
C SER A 22 3.77 0.59 -9.03
N ILE A 23 3.94 1.91 -9.00
CA ILE A 23 4.91 2.60 -8.15
C ILE A 23 4.28 3.85 -7.55
N ASP A 24 4.52 4.04 -6.25
CA ASP A 24 4.14 5.23 -5.49
C ASP A 24 5.39 5.84 -4.86
N LEU A 25 5.62 7.12 -5.17
CA LEU A 25 6.71 7.92 -4.63
C LEU A 25 6.10 9.10 -3.86
N ASP A 26 6.38 9.19 -2.58
CA ASP A 26 5.96 10.30 -1.72
C ASP A 26 7.17 10.84 -0.97
N THR A 27 7.36 12.15 -1.01
CA THR A 27 8.38 12.84 -0.24
C THR A 27 7.71 14.01 0.45
N ARG A 28 7.89 14.07 1.76
CA ARG A 28 7.35 15.14 2.60
C ARG A 28 8.49 15.93 3.21
N ILE A 29 8.23 17.19 3.50
CA ILE A 29 9.12 18.04 4.31
C ILE A 29 8.28 18.55 5.46
N SER A 30 8.75 18.31 6.68
CA SER A 30 8.16 18.85 7.89
C SER A 30 9.21 19.70 8.61
N ASN A 31 8.88 20.95 8.85
CA ASN A 31 9.68 21.88 9.58
C ASN A 31 9.04 22.11 10.96
N THR A 32 9.85 22.06 12.00
CA THR A 32 9.44 22.38 13.37
C THR A 32 10.38 23.42 13.92
N PHE A 33 9.82 24.48 14.45
CA PHE A 33 10.56 25.53 15.13
C PHE A 33 10.10 25.63 16.58
N ALA A 34 11.06 25.61 17.50
CA ALA A 34 10.85 25.88 18.92
C ALA A 34 11.51 27.23 19.25
N PRO A 35 10.72 28.29 19.52
CA PRO A 35 11.27 29.59 19.85
C PRO A 35 11.97 29.58 21.22
N ASP A 36 12.94 30.45 21.38
CA ASP A 36 13.44 30.81 22.73
C ASP A 36 12.41 31.70 23.43
N PHE A 37 12.30 31.53 24.72
CA PHE A 37 11.46 32.39 25.56
C PHE A 37 11.97 32.40 27.01
N VAL A 38 11.78 33.54 27.63
CA VAL A 38 12.06 33.78 29.06
C VAL A 38 10.75 34.19 29.71
N ILE A 39 10.37 33.53 30.78
CA ILE A 39 9.14 33.86 31.51
C ILE A 39 9.43 34.95 32.54
N ASP A 40 10.51 34.84 33.33
CA ASP A 40 11.01 35.84 34.23
C ASP A 40 12.51 35.57 34.55
N ALA A 41 13.14 36.47 35.31
CA ALA A 41 14.56 36.37 35.64
C ALA A 41 14.94 35.14 36.49
N ALA A 42 13.96 34.43 37.06
CA ALA A 42 14.17 33.24 37.89
C ALA A 42 13.77 31.94 37.18
N HIS A 43 13.05 32.02 36.03
CA HIS A 43 12.49 30.88 35.31
C HIS A 43 12.83 30.98 33.83
N GLU A 44 14.01 30.54 33.46
CA GLU A 44 14.45 30.40 32.09
C GLU A 44 14.15 28.97 31.61
N PHE A 45 13.26 28.82 30.60
CA PHE A 45 12.86 27.50 30.15
C PHE A 45 13.54 27.06 28.86
N GLN A 46 13.91 27.96 27.98
CA GLN A 46 14.61 27.64 26.75
C GLN A 46 15.55 28.77 26.36
N THR A 47 16.83 28.49 26.42
CA THR A 47 17.88 29.48 26.15
C THR A 47 18.24 29.62 24.70
N ASN A 48 17.88 28.63 23.85
CA ASN A 48 18.17 28.63 22.45
C ASN A 48 16.91 28.22 21.67
N ASN A 49 16.53 29.01 20.66
CA ASN A 49 15.58 28.55 19.69
C ASN A 49 16.17 27.40 18.87
N LYS A 50 15.30 26.51 18.37
CA LYS A 50 15.71 25.31 17.65
C LYS A 50 14.87 25.12 16.39
N PHE A 51 15.53 24.91 15.27
CA PHE A 51 14.90 24.51 14.03
C PHE A 51 15.22 23.05 13.72
N THR A 52 14.19 22.29 13.33
CA THR A 52 14.31 20.89 12.91
C THR A 52 13.59 20.70 11.58
N ARG A 53 14.29 20.14 10.61
CA ARG A 53 13.71 19.72 9.32
C ARG A 53 13.75 18.21 9.24
N ASN A 54 12.61 17.60 8.94
CA ASN A 54 12.45 16.18 8.75
C ASN A 54 11.96 15.91 7.31
N LYS A 55 12.62 14.98 6.62
CA LYS A 55 12.32 14.63 5.23
C LYS A 55 12.11 13.11 5.08
N PRO A 56 10.93 12.57 5.42
CA PRO A 56 10.58 11.21 5.07
C PRO A 56 10.34 11.07 3.57
N THR A 57 10.86 10.00 3.01
CA THR A 57 10.65 9.58 1.62
C THR A 57 10.12 8.15 1.62
N TYR A 58 9.01 7.94 0.94
CA TYR A 58 8.38 6.63 0.78
C TYR A 58 8.46 6.21 -0.68
N ARG A 59 8.90 4.99 -0.91
CA ARG A 59 8.95 4.37 -2.22
C ARG A 59 8.29 3.01 -2.11
N ASN A 60 7.10 2.90 -2.68
CA ASN A 60 6.33 1.67 -2.67
C ASN A 60 6.17 1.20 -4.11
N TRP A 61 6.33 -0.09 -4.36
CA TRP A 61 6.07 -0.66 -5.66
C TRP A 61 5.41 -2.02 -5.55
N SER A 62 4.65 -2.39 -6.57
CA SER A 62 4.04 -3.70 -6.67
C SER A 62 4.12 -4.24 -8.10
N LEU A 63 4.33 -5.55 -8.20
CA LEU A 63 4.22 -6.33 -9.43
C LEU A 63 3.19 -7.42 -9.21
N GLN A 64 2.10 -7.37 -9.98
CA GLN A 64 1.04 -8.36 -9.94
C GLN A 64 0.94 -9.09 -11.28
N ASN A 65 0.97 -10.42 -11.23
CA ASN A 65 0.74 -11.26 -12.39
C ASN A 65 -0.49 -12.12 -12.14
N THR A 66 -1.39 -12.19 -13.11
CA THR A 66 -2.60 -13.01 -13.05
C THR A 66 -2.78 -13.78 -14.35
N LEU A 67 -3.25 -15.01 -14.23
CA LEU A 67 -3.67 -15.85 -15.35
C LEU A 67 -5.11 -16.26 -15.07
N THR A 68 -6.01 -15.84 -15.94
CA THR A 68 -7.45 -16.09 -15.81
C THR A 68 -7.92 -16.96 -16.99
N TYR A 69 -8.58 -18.07 -16.68
CA TYR A 69 -9.25 -18.92 -17.64
C TYR A 69 -10.76 -18.80 -17.48
N LEU A 70 -11.46 -18.50 -18.60
CA LEU A 70 -12.91 -18.31 -18.65
C LEU A 70 -13.52 -19.39 -19.51
N LYS A 71 -14.59 -20.04 -19.03
CA LYS A 71 -15.29 -21.06 -19.83
C LYS A 71 -16.78 -21.10 -19.55
N THR A 72 -17.54 -21.13 -20.62
CA THR A 72 -18.99 -21.36 -20.58
C THR A 72 -19.31 -22.70 -21.19
N PHE A 73 -20.07 -23.51 -20.47
CA PHE A 73 -20.57 -24.81 -20.95
C PHE A 73 -22.09 -24.80 -21.00
N ALA A 74 -22.64 -25.41 -22.07
CA ALA A 74 -24.08 -25.56 -22.27
C ALA A 74 -24.88 -24.25 -22.11
N ASN A 75 -24.27 -23.09 -22.35
CA ASN A 75 -24.84 -21.74 -22.19
C ASN A 75 -25.42 -21.43 -20.79
N LYS A 76 -25.14 -22.26 -19.78
CA LYS A 76 -25.68 -22.15 -18.43
C LYS A 76 -24.61 -22.20 -17.34
N HIS A 77 -23.47 -22.84 -17.61
CA HIS A 77 -22.40 -23.03 -16.65
C HIS A 77 -21.24 -22.11 -16.99
N ASN A 78 -21.06 -21.05 -16.21
CA ASN A 78 -19.97 -20.10 -16.40
C ASN A 78 -18.91 -20.32 -15.31
N PHE A 79 -17.70 -20.62 -15.73
CA PHE A 79 -16.53 -20.79 -14.87
C PHE A 79 -15.51 -19.68 -15.12
N SER A 80 -14.95 -19.17 -14.05
CA SER A 80 -13.75 -18.34 -14.07
C SER A 80 -12.76 -18.90 -13.06
N PHE A 81 -11.60 -19.29 -13.55
CA PHE A 81 -10.49 -19.73 -12.70
C PHE A 81 -9.33 -18.76 -12.87
N MET A 82 -8.85 -18.21 -11.77
CA MET A 82 -7.73 -17.27 -11.75
C MET A 82 -6.67 -17.76 -10.79
N VAL A 83 -5.42 -17.72 -11.22
CA VAL A 83 -4.24 -17.85 -10.37
C VAL A 83 -3.36 -16.63 -10.57
N GLY A 84 -2.63 -16.27 -9.53
CA GLY A 84 -1.73 -15.12 -9.64
C GLY A 84 -0.74 -15.05 -8.49
N ASN A 85 0.19 -14.14 -8.64
CA ASN A 85 1.12 -13.74 -7.60
C ASN A 85 1.23 -12.22 -7.56
N THR A 86 1.50 -11.70 -6.37
CA THR A 86 1.80 -10.28 -6.15
C THR A 86 3.07 -10.17 -5.34
N LEU A 87 3.98 -9.33 -5.79
CA LEU A 87 5.17 -8.91 -5.05
C LEU A 87 5.02 -7.44 -4.74
N GLU A 88 5.11 -7.08 -3.46
CA GLU A 88 4.96 -5.71 -2.97
C GLU A 88 6.14 -5.37 -2.07
N GLU A 89 6.66 -4.15 -2.22
CA GLU A 89 7.72 -3.63 -1.38
C GLU A 89 7.41 -2.19 -0.97
N TRP A 90 7.55 -1.94 0.33
CA TRP A 90 7.46 -0.62 0.95
C TRP A 90 8.82 -0.24 1.51
N ASN A 91 9.38 0.83 0.99
CA ASN A 91 10.61 1.42 1.47
C ASN A 91 10.31 2.79 2.07
N SER A 92 10.74 2.99 3.31
CA SER A 92 10.68 4.26 4.02
C SER A 92 12.08 4.67 4.41
N THR A 93 12.48 5.87 3.99
CA THR A 93 13.76 6.49 4.39
C THR A 93 13.46 7.84 5.00
N THR A 94 13.96 8.09 6.19
CA THR A 94 13.84 9.38 6.87
C THR A 94 15.22 9.98 7.04
N LEU A 95 15.35 11.23 6.64
CA LEU A 95 16.51 12.07 6.92
C LEU A 95 16.04 13.29 7.69
N TRP A 96 16.74 13.65 8.77
CA TRP A 96 16.44 14.84 9.54
C TRP A 96 17.70 15.57 9.95
N GLY A 97 17.55 16.87 10.17
CA GLY A 97 18.59 17.71 10.72
C GLY A 97 18.01 18.76 11.65
N SER A 98 18.78 19.21 12.61
CA SER A 98 18.41 20.32 13.49
C SER A 98 19.61 21.16 13.85
N TYR A 99 19.33 22.44 14.10
CA TYR A 99 20.26 23.43 14.63
C TYR A 99 19.59 24.27 15.71
N GLU A 100 20.40 24.80 16.58
CA GLU A 100 20.00 25.76 17.63
C GLU A 100 20.66 27.13 17.37
N LYS A 101 20.21 28.18 18.08
CA LYS A 101 20.59 29.59 17.90
C LYS A 101 20.37 30.05 16.44
N MET A 102 19.15 29.95 16.01
CA MET A 102 18.71 30.61 14.80
C MET A 102 18.80 32.14 14.97
N PRO A 103 19.02 32.92 13.88
CA PRO A 103 19.24 34.38 14.01
C PRO A 103 18.11 35.13 14.69
N ASN A 104 16.88 34.66 14.59
CA ASN A 104 15.71 35.19 15.29
C ASN A 104 14.56 34.17 15.27
N ASN A 105 13.40 34.52 15.82
CA ASN A 105 12.20 33.69 15.85
C ASN A 105 11.29 33.88 14.64
N SER A 106 11.73 34.56 13.57
CA SER A 106 10.95 34.84 12.36
C SER A 106 11.04 33.67 11.39
N ASP A 107 9.91 33.30 10.80
CA ASP A 107 9.79 32.18 9.85
C ASP A 107 10.67 32.31 8.60
N ASN A 108 11.10 33.52 8.25
CA ASN A 108 11.86 33.81 7.03
C ASN A 108 13.29 33.26 7.02
N LEU A 109 13.83 32.83 8.18
CA LEU A 109 15.21 32.39 8.34
C LEU A 109 15.31 30.96 8.85
N HIS A 110 14.27 30.16 8.72
CA HIS A 110 14.27 28.77 9.14
C HIS A 110 14.90 27.85 8.09
N GLU A 111 16.21 28.00 7.92
CA GLU A 111 17.06 27.08 7.15
C GLU A 111 18.11 26.45 8.06
N LEU A 112 18.49 25.19 7.75
CA LEU A 112 19.38 24.42 8.63
C LEU A 112 20.76 25.06 8.78
N ASP A 113 21.27 25.75 7.76
CA ASP A 113 22.58 26.42 7.78
C ASP A 113 22.59 27.79 8.47
N ALA A 114 21.40 28.29 8.82
CA ALA A 114 21.28 29.56 9.57
C ALA A 114 21.55 29.40 11.08
N GLY A 115 21.49 28.19 11.64
CA GLY A 115 21.80 27.90 13.03
C GLY A 115 23.30 27.84 13.29
N THR A 116 23.73 28.20 14.49
CA THR A 116 25.15 28.33 14.82
C THR A 116 25.64 27.31 15.86
N VAL A 117 24.71 26.62 16.55
CA VAL A 117 25.03 25.75 17.71
C VAL A 117 24.32 24.42 17.54
N ASN A 118 24.94 23.37 18.11
CA ASN A 118 24.40 22.00 18.21
C ASN A 118 23.85 21.42 16.89
N PRO A 119 24.63 21.36 15.80
CA PRO A 119 24.21 20.67 14.59
C PRO A 119 23.98 19.20 14.93
N GLN A 120 22.79 18.72 14.57
CA GLN A 120 22.43 17.31 14.69
C GLN A 120 21.83 16.82 13.39
N THR A 121 22.21 15.62 12.97
CA THR A 121 21.65 14.95 11.82
C THR A 121 21.42 13.49 12.14
N GLY A 122 20.43 12.91 11.52
CA GLY A 122 20.17 11.49 11.65
C GLY A 122 19.25 11.00 10.55
N GLY A 123 19.12 9.70 10.49
CA GLY A 123 18.24 9.08 9.53
C GLY A 123 18.12 7.59 9.79
N ASN A 124 17.09 7.02 9.22
CA ASN A 124 16.88 5.59 9.21
C ASN A 124 16.23 5.17 7.90
N SER A 125 16.35 3.89 7.55
CA SER A 125 15.56 3.31 6.49
C SER A 125 14.99 1.96 6.92
N SER A 126 13.82 1.64 6.39
CA SER A 126 13.13 0.39 6.65
C SER A 126 12.53 -0.10 5.34
N THR A 127 12.72 -1.37 5.04
CA THR A 127 12.12 -2.04 3.90
C THR A 127 11.27 -3.21 4.37
N THR A 128 10.05 -3.28 3.85
CA THR A 128 9.14 -4.41 4.08
C THR A 128 8.66 -4.94 2.75
N SER A 129 8.63 -6.25 2.58
CA SER A 129 8.11 -6.89 1.37
C SER A 129 7.10 -7.99 1.71
N ILE A 130 6.13 -8.16 0.81
CA ILE A 130 5.16 -9.26 0.85
C ILE A 130 5.16 -9.95 -0.52
N LEU A 131 5.23 -11.27 -0.49
CA LEU A 131 5.00 -12.12 -1.65
C LEU A 131 3.72 -12.91 -1.41
N SER A 132 2.77 -12.78 -2.33
CA SER A 132 1.45 -13.40 -2.23
C SER A 132 1.19 -14.30 -3.42
N TYR A 133 0.52 -15.42 -3.17
CA TYR A 133 -0.06 -16.29 -4.19
C TYR A 133 -1.57 -16.37 -3.99
N LEU A 134 -2.31 -16.33 -5.08
CA LEU A 134 -3.76 -16.28 -5.10
C LEU A 134 -4.32 -17.31 -6.07
N GLY A 135 -5.31 -18.08 -5.63
CA GLY A 135 -6.18 -18.87 -6.48
C GLY A 135 -7.64 -18.49 -6.23
N ARG A 136 -8.42 -18.28 -7.29
CA ARG A 136 -9.85 -17.98 -7.21
C ARG A 136 -10.62 -18.79 -8.24
N LEU A 137 -11.69 -19.43 -7.77
CA LEU A 137 -12.69 -20.08 -8.60
C LEU A 137 -14.01 -19.34 -8.43
N THR A 138 -14.61 -18.91 -9.54
CA THR A 138 -15.98 -18.41 -9.58
C THR A 138 -16.80 -19.28 -10.50
N TYR A 139 -17.96 -19.71 -10.03
CA TYR A 139 -18.92 -20.49 -10.78
C TYR A 139 -20.30 -19.84 -10.74
N ASN A 140 -20.92 -19.73 -11.87
CA ASN A 140 -22.28 -19.23 -12.03
C ASN A 140 -23.12 -20.25 -12.84
N TYR A 141 -24.24 -20.66 -12.28
CA TYR A 141 -25.20 -21.50 -12.95
C TYR A 141 -26.44 -20.72 -13.35
N ASN A 142 -26.67 -20.61 -14.67
CA ASN A 142 -27.86 -20.02 -15.30
C ASN A 142 -28.22 -18.62 -14.76
N ASP A 143 -27.23 -17.83 -14.37
CA ASP A 143 -27.40 -16.52 -13.73
C ASP A 143 -28.31 -16.52 -12.48
N LYS A 144 -28.41 -17.67 -11.80
CA LYS A 144 -29.20 -17.87 -10.59
C LYS A 144 -28.35 -18.16 -9.37
N TYR A 145 -27.42 -19.09 -9.48
CA TYR A 145 -26.61 -19.60 -8.37
C TYR A 145 -25.14 -19.24 -8.60
N TYR A 146 -24.55 -18.58 -7.63
CA TYR A 146 -23.16 -18.12 -7.70
C TYR A 146 -22.37 -18.74 -6.56
N LEU A 147 -21.20 -19.25 -6.87
CA LEU A 147 -20.22 -19.75 -5.93
C LEU A 147 -18.88 -19.07 -6.20
N THR A 148 -18.23 -18.56 -5.17
CA THR A 148 -16.84 -18.09 -5.26
C THR A 148 -16.03 -18.75 -4.15
N ALA A 149 -14.88 -19.29 -4.50
CA ALA A 149 -13.88 -19.80 -3.56
C ALA A 149 -12.55 -19.12 -3.86
N THR A 150 -11.87 -18.66 -2.82
CA THR A 150 -10.56 -17.99 -2.92
C THR A 150 -9.62 -18.60 -1.90
N TYR A 151 -8.38 -18.83 -2.31
CA TYR A 151 -7.29 -19.24 -1.44
C TYR A 151 -6.10 -18.33 -1.68
N ARG A 152 -5.62 -17.66 -0.63
CA ARG A 152 -4.48 -16.77 -0.67
C ARG A 152 -3.43 -17.20 0.34
N VAL A 153 -2.18 -17.13 -0.05
CA VAL A 153 -1.03 -17.38 0.82
C VAL A 153 -0.10 -16.20 0.75
N ASP A 154 0.20 -15.58 1.88
CA ASP A 154 1.03 -14.38 2.00
C ASP A 154 2.29 -14.68 2.82
N GLY A 155 3.44 -14.31 2.28
CA GLY A 155 4.73 -14.36 2.96
C GLY A 155 5.28 -12.97 3.20
N SER A 156 5.45 -12.57 4.47
CA SER A 156 5.93 -11.24 4.83
C SER A 156 7.35 -11.25 5.38
N SER A 157 8.16 -10.28 4.95
CA SER A 157 9.51 -10.07 5.46
C SER A 157 9.58 -9.63 6.93
N LYS A 158 8.46 -9.20 7.51
CA LYS A 158 8.38 -8.78 8.93
C LYS A 158 8.44 -9.95 9.91
N PHE A 159 8.16 -11.17 9.45
CA PHE A 159 8.14 -12.36 10.29
C PHE A 159 9.38 -13.22 10.10
N LEU A 160 9.81 -13.87 11.19
CA LEU A 160 10.91 -14.83 11.16
C LEU A 160 10.54 -16.04 10.28
N SER A 161 11.56 -16.71 9.76
CA SER A 161 11.46 -17.77 8.73
C SER A 161 10.42 -18.86 9.02
N LYS A 162 10.20 -19.23 10.30
CA LYS A 162 9.24 -20.27 10.69
C LYS A 162 7.78 -19.87 10.56
N ASN A 163 7.47 -18.56 10.66
CA ASN A 163 6.10 -18.02 10.65
C ASN A 163 5.89 -17.01 9.52
N LYS A 164 6.70 -17.09 8.49
CA LYS A 164 6.70 -16.11 7.38
C LYS A 164 5.42 -16.18 6.53
N TRP A 165 4.81 -17.35 6.44
CA TRP A 165 3.70 -17.62 5.57
C TRP A 165 2.39 -17.79 6.34
N ALA A 166 1.32 -17.17 5.85
CA ALA A 166 -0.04 -17.33 6.36
C ALA A 166 -1.00 -17.60 5.20
N SER A 167 -2.04 -18.42 5.44
CA SER A 167 -3.04 -18.78 4.45
C SER A 167 -4.41 -18.25 4.81
N PHE A 168 -5.16 -17.82 3.80
CA PHE A 168 -6.44 -17.13 3.93
C PHE A 168 -7.46 -17.75 2.97
N PRO A 169 -8.14 -18.85 3.35
CA PRO A 169 -9.26 -19.38 2.58
C PRO A 169 -10.50 -18.52 2.76
N SER A 170 -11.29 -18.35 1.69
CA SER A 170 -12.62 -17.77 1.76
C SER A 170 -13.55 -18.40 0.74
N ALA A 171 -14.86 -18.45 1.05
CA ALA A 171 -15.89 -18.92 0.15
C ALA A 171 -17.15 -18.08 0.31
N SER A 172 -17.90 -17.91 -0.77
CA SER A 172 -19.20 -17.26 -0.76
C SER A 172 -20.17 -17.94 -1.71
N ILE A 173 -21.46 -17.92 -1.34
CA ILE A 173 -22.57 -18.42 -2.16
C ILE A 173 -23.60 -17.30 -2.25
N ALA A 174 -24.16 -17.11 -3.46
CA ALA A 174 -25.27 -16.18 -3.69
C ALA A 174 -26.33 -16.81 -4.59
N TRP A 175 -27.57 -16.42 -4.33
CA TRP A 175 -28.73 -16.83 -5.13
C TRP A 175 -29.49 -15.60 -5.63
N ARG A 176 -29.71 -15.53 -6.92
CA ARG A 176 -30.52 -14.50 -7.56
C ARG A 176 -31.96 -14.99 -7.70
N MET A 177 -32.77 -14.75 -6.69
CA MET A 177 -34.18 -15.17 -6.66
C MET A 177 -35.00 -14.59 -7.81
N SER A 178 -34.72 -13.37 -8.26
CA SER A 178 -35.44 -12.68 -9.33
C SER A 178 -35.40 -13.41 -10.70
N ASN A 179 -34.49 -14.35 -10.86
CA ASN A 179 -34.37 -15.13 -12.09
C ASN A 179 -35.06 -16.52 -11.99
N GLU A 180 -35.74 -16.78 -10.85
CA GLU A 180 -36.50 -18.02 -10.68
C GLU A 180 -37.88 -17.93 -11.33
N PRO A 181 -38.44 -19.06 -11.88
CA PRO A 181 -39.74 -19.06 -12.56
C PRO A 181 -40.89 -18.56 -11.66
N PHE A 182 -40.83 -18.84 -10.36
CA PHE A 182 -41.87 -18.37 -9.42
C PHE A 182 -41.90 -16.86 -9.20
N MET A 183 -40.82 -16.13 -9.60
CA MET A 183 -40.74 -14.68 -9.52
C MET A 183 -41.21 -13.96 -10.80
N GLU A 184 -41.46 -14.69 -11.88
CA GLU A 184 -41.87 -14.09 -13.17
C GLU A 184 -43.24 -13.40 -13.07
N SER A 185 -44.12 -13.85 -12.17
CA SER A 185 -45.43 -13.25 -11.94
C SER A 185 -45.40 -11.98 -11.08
N ILE A 186 -44.22 -11.60 -10.52
CA ILE A 186 -44.05 -10.46 -9.64
C ILE A 186 -43.30 -9.32 -10.36
N LYS A 187 -42.80 -9.57 -11.56
CA LYS A 187 -42.23 -8.55 -12.45
C LYS A 187 -43.37 -7.87 -13.20
#